data_1edd0a6f67e215034d5086523b441c25
#
_entry.id   1edd0a6f67e215034d5086523b441c25
#
_cell.length_a   1.000
_cell.length_b   1.000
_cell.length_c   1.000
_cell.angle_alpha   90.00
_cell.angle_beta   90.00
_cell.angle_gamma   90.00
#
_symmetry.space_group_name_H-M   'P 1'
#
loop_
_entity.id
_entity.type
_entity.pdbx_description
1 polymer ?
#
loop_
_entity_poly.entity_id
_entity_poly.type
_entity_poly.pdbx_seq_one_letter_code
_entity_poly.pdbx_strand_id
1 'polypeptide(L)'
;MSNKNSISYRRVGDYNIPNLTLPPEDANIRLGNWGMLHKDYLMQHKKALFTTLLTQGKLYQHCAEIENQAQQMFGTLVEQMKETEGVSEQLKEENQMEWVFRMKNIEARAREIVTTDLIYT
;
A
#
# COMPACT_ATOMS: atom_id res chain seq x y z
N MET A 1 19.40 -12.49 16.78
CA MET A 1 19.22 -12.83 16.08
C MET A 1 19.24 -12.77 15.62
N SER A 2 19.67 -12.75 15.88
CA SER A 2 19.53 -12.99 15.18
C SER A 2 19.73 -13.34 14.76
N ASN A 3 20.22 -13.55 14.83
CA ASN A 3 20.30 -14.09 14.13
C ASN A 3 20.58 -14.41 13.80
N LYS A 4 21.06 -14.42 13.91
CA LYS A 4 21.20 -14.98 13.36
C LYS A 4 21.28 -14.98 12.68
N ASN A 5 21.75 -14.68 12.64
CA ASN A 5 21.67 -14.91 11.66
C ASN A 5 21.86 -14.79 11.04
N SER A 6 22.44 -14.46 11.04
CA SER A 6 22.47 -14.32 10.00
C SER A 6 22.44 -15.06 9.19
N ILE A 7 22.48 -15.78 9.31
CA ILE A 7 22.30 -16.43 8.41
C ILE A 7 21.74 -16.39 7.51
N SER A 8 21.78 -16.79 6.97
CA SER A 8 21.37 -17.13 5.75
C SER A 8 19.96 -17.24 5.54
N TYR A 9 19.18 -17.12 6.52
CA TYR A 9 17.75 -17.13 6.39
C TYR A 9 17.17 -15.91 6.96
N ARG A 10 16.09 -15.48 6.34
CA ARG A 10 15.18 -14.56 6.95
C ARG A 10 13.83 -15.22 7.04
N ARG A 11 13.18 -15.03 8.17
CA ARG A 11 11.86 -15.52 8.31
C ARG A 11 10.90 -14.53 7.78
N VAL A 12 10.02 -14.98 6.92
CA VAL A 12 8.96 -14.17 6.40
C VAL A 12 7.69 -14.92 6.71
N GLY A 13 7.00 -14.52 7.77
CA GLY A 13 5.90 -15.30 8.26
C GLY A 13 6.42 -16.66 8.69
N ASP A 14 5.81 -17.69 8.18
CA ASP A 14 6.22 -19.05 8.47
C ASP A 14 7.22 -19.58 7.47
N TYR A 15 7.71 -18.77 6.59
CA TYR A 15 8.60 -19.23 5.54
C TYR A 15 10.03 -19.16 5.99
N ASN A 16 10.77 -20.18 5.61
CA ASN A 16 12.20 -20.12 5.63
C ASN A 16 12.65 -19.89 4.22
N ILE A 17 12.72 -18.65 3.85
CA ILE A 17 13.16 -18.31 2.51
C ILE A 17 14.67 -18.33 2.53
N PRO A 18 15.31 -19.08 1.62
CA PRO A 18 16.76 -18.99 1.51
C PRO A 18 17.13 -17.53 1.42
N ASN A 19 18.25 -17.18 1.99
CA ASN A 19 18.64 -15.80 2.05
C ASN A 19 18.94 -15.26 0.66
N LEU A 20 17.91 -14.93 -0.04
CA LEU A 20 18.02 -14.35 -1.36
C LEU A 20 18.28 -12.87 -1.21
N THR A 21 19.32 -12.41 -1.87
CA THR A 21 19.57 -10.97 -1.94
C THR A 21 18.58 -10.36 -2.91
N LEU A 22 17.95 -9.27 -2.53
CA LEU A 22 17.10 -8.55 -3.45
C LEU A 22 17.93 -8.07 -4.64
N PRO A 23 17.38 -8.18 -5.85
CA PRO A 23 18.07 -7.62 -7.01
C PRO A 23 18.34 -6.13 -6.78
N PRO A 24 19.43 -5.61 -7.38
CA PRO A 24 19.77 -4.20 -7.16
C PRO A 24 18.65 -3.23 -7.51
N GLU A 25 17.82 -3.58 -8.46
CA GLU A 25 16.70 -2.73 -8.84
C GLU A 25 15.74 -2.50 -7.69
N ASP A 26 15.62 -3.50 -6.79
CA ASP A 26 14.67 -3.43 -5.69
C ASP A 26 15.31 -3.07 -4.36
N ALA A 27 16.64 -2.93 -4.32
CA ALA A 27 17.38 -2.90 -3.06
C ALA A 27 17.03 -1.72 -2.17
N ASN A 28 16.67 -0.57 -2.77
CA ASN A 28 16.43 0.65 -2.02
C ASN A 28 14.99 1.11 -2.05
N ILE A 29 14.09 0.26 -2.52
CA ILE A 29 12.70 0.65 -2.65
C ILE A 29 11.96 0.32 -1.38
N ARG A 30 11.28 1.33 -0.82
CA ARG A 30 10.43 1.15 0.35
C ARG A 30 8.99 1.24 -0.06
N LEU A 31 8.19 0.31 0.46
CA LEU A 31 6.78 0.26 0.14
C LEU A 31 5.96 0.89 1.26
N GLY A 32 4.96 1.68 0.89
CA GLY A 32 3.98 2.16 1.84
C GLY A 32 2.91 1.10 2.08
N ASN A 33 1.85 1.52 2.77
CA ASN A 33 0.81 0.56 3.15
C ASN A 33 0.13 -0.08 1.95
N TRP A 34 -0.18 0.68 0.92
CA TRP A 34 -0.84 0.13 -0.25
C TRP A 34 0.07 -0.77 -1.05
N GLY A 35 1.35 -0.38 -1.16
CA GLY A 35 2.31 -1.22 -1.86
C GLY A 35 2.48 -2.57 -1.17
N MET A 36 2.52 -2.57 0.16
CA MET A 36 2.62 -3.80 0.92
C MET A 36 1.38 -4.66 0.75
N LEU A 37 0.20 -4.05 0.79
CA LEU A 37 -1.04 -4.78 0.58
C LEU A 37 -1.06 -5.43 -0.80
N HIS A 38 -0.64 -4.69 -1.81
CA HIS A 38 -0.62 -5.23 -3.16
C HIS A 38 0.37 -6.38 -3.29
N LYS A 39 1.53 -6.23 -2.67
CA LYS A 39 2.52 -7.29 -2.67
C LYS A 39 1.95 -8.57 -2.04
N ASP A 40 1.28 -8.42 -0.89
CA ASP A 40 0.67 -9.57 -0.23
C ASP A 40 -0.43 -10.19 -1.08
N TYR A 41 -1.21 -9.36 -1.73
CA TYR A 41 -2.25 -9.86 -2.62
C TYR A 41 -1.67 -10.68 -3.77
N LEU A 42 -0.60 -10.16 -4.39
CA LEU A 42 0.05 -10.90 -5.47
C LEU A 42 0.58 -12.23 -4.97
N MET A 43 1.19 -12.22 -3.81
CA MET A 43 1.77 -13.44 -3.24
C MET A 43 0.71 -14.49 -2.97
N GLN A 44 -0.47 -14.09 -2.55
CA GLN A 44 -1.53 -15.02 -2.19
C GLN A 44 -2.42 -15.42 -3.35
N HIS A 45 -2.66 -14.52 -4.28
CA HIS A 45 -3.67 -14.74 -5.32
C HIS A 45 -3.15 -14.69 -6.73
N LYS A 46 -1.94 -14.20 -6.94
CA LYS A 46 -1.34 -14.09 -8.26
C LYS A 46 0.09 -14.61 -8.21
N LYS A 47 0.22 -15.85 -7.81
CA LYS A 47 1.54 -16.42 -7.53
C LYS A 47 2.46 -16.44 -8.72
N ALA A 48 1.92 -16.72 -9.91
CA ALA A 48 2.75 -16.74 -11.11
C ALA A 48 3.32 -15.35 -11.41
N LEU A 49 2.47 -14.34 -11.31
CA LEU A 49 2.93 -12.97 -11.53
C LEU A 49 3.91 -12.54 -10.45
N PHE A 50 3.62 -12.90 -9.20
CA PHE A 50 4.52 -12.59 -8.09
C PHE A 50 5.91 -13.18 -8.36
N THR A 51 5.96 -14.45 -8.71
CA THR A 51 7.23 -15.11 -8.97
C THR A 51 7.96 -14.48 -10.14
N THR A 52 7.24 -14.17 -11.21
CA THR A 52 7.85 -13.55 -12.38
C THR A 52 8.46 -12.20 -12.02
N LEU A 53 7.71 -11.37 -11.32
CA LEU A 53 8.23 -10.06 -10.93
C LEU A 53 9.41 -10.18 -9.98
N LEU A 54 9.34 -11.14 -9.06
CA LEU A 54 10.41 -11.34 -8.10
C LEU A 54 11.70 -11.75 -8.81
N THR A 55 11.60 -12.70 -9.72
CA THR A 55 12.79 -13.19 -10.41
C THR A 55 13.37 -12.17 -11.38
N GLN A 56 12.54 -11.30 -11.92
CA GLN A 56 13.01 -10.22 -12.78
C GLN A 56 13.59 -9.04 -12.01
N GLY A 57 13.46 -9.04 -10.68
CA GLY A 57 13.92 -7.93 -9.87
C GLY A 57 13.05 -6.70 -9.97
N LYS A 58 11.77 -6.88 -10.29
CA LYS A 58 10.87 -5.75 -10.51
C LYS A 58 9.66 -5.74 -9.58
N LEU A 59 9.63 -6.66 -8.61
CA LEU A 59 8.48 -6.76 -7.73
C LEU A 59 8.27 -5.48 -6.92
N TYR A 60 9.31 -4.99 -6.27
CA TYR A 60 9.19 -3.82 -5.42
C TYR A 60 8.95 -2.57 -6.24
N GLN A 61 9.56 -2.49 -7.42
CA GLN A 61 9.30 -1.37 -8.30
C GLN A 61 7.84 -1.34 -8.74
N HIS A 62 7.29 -2.50 -9.09
CA HIS A 62 5.89 -2.60 -9.45
C HIS A 62 4.98 -2.17 -8.30
N CYS A 63 5.26 -2.66 -7.11
CA CYS A 63 4.45 -2.31 -5.94
C CYS A 63 4.59 -0.85 -5.56
N ALA A 64 5.76 -0.26 -5.77
CA ALA A 64 5.95 1.15 -5.52
C ALA A 64 5.15 2.01 -6.49
N GLU A 65 5.04 1.57 -7.74
CA GLU A 65 4.20 2.26 -8.71
C GLU A 65 2.74 2.21 -8.30
N ILE A 66 2.30 1.05 -7.83
CA ILE A 66 0.93 0.90 -7.34
C ILE A 66 0.70 1.80 -6.12
N GLU A 67 1.71 1.89 -5.23
CA GLU A 67 1.60 2.78 -4.08
C GLU A 67 1.41 4.23 -4.52
N ASN A 68 2.19 4.68 -5.49
CA ASN A 68 2.06 6.05 -5.98
C ASN A 68 0.69 6.30 -6.61
N GLN A 69 0.21 5.34 -7.41
CA GLN A 69 -1.11 5.46 -8.01
C GLN A 69 -2.19 5.49 -6.95
N ALA A 70 -2.03 4.66 -5.91
CA ALA A 70 -3.00 4.61 -4.82
C ALA A 70 -3.05 5.92 -4.06
N GLN A 71 -1.90 6.51 -3.79
CA GLN A 71 -1.86 7.78 -3.09
C GLN A 71 -2.54 8.89 -3.90
N GLN A 72 -2.29 8.94 -5.20
CA GLN A 72 -2.92 9.93 -6.05
C GLN A 72 -4.43 9.73 -6.12
N MET A 73 -4.85 8.48 -6.29
CA MET A 73 -6.26 8.17 -6.36
C MET A 73 -6.97 8.50 -5.05
N PHE A 74 -6.34 8.16 -3.94
CA PHE A 74 -6.89 8.45 -2.62
C PHE A 74 -7.06 9.96 -2.42
N GLY A 75 -6.02 10.73 -2.73
CA GLY A 75 -6.09 12.18 -2.59
C GLY A 75 -7.19 12.80 -3.44
N THR A 76 -7.30 12.35 -4.69
CA THR A 76 -8.33 12.84 -5.57
C THR A 76 -9.73 12.51 -5.05
N LEU A 77 -9.92 11.28 -4.61
CA LEU A 77 -11.23 10.87 -4.09
C LEU A 77 -11.61 11.65 -2.84
N VAL A 78 -10.64 11.86 -1.94
CA VAL A 78 -10.91 12.60 -0.72
C VAL A 78 -11.33 14.03 -1.07
N GLU A 79 -10.62 14.69 -1.98
CA GLU A 79 -10.97 16.06 -2.36
C GLU A 79 -12.34 16.14 -3.03
N GLN A 80 -12.63 15.19 -3.90
CA GLN A 80 -13.93 15.17 -4.57
C GLN A 80 -15.06 14.96 -3.57
N MET A 81 -14.87 14.05 -2.63
CA MET A 81 -15.89 13.77 -1.64
C MET A 81 -16.08 14.95 -0.69
N LYS A 82 -14.99 15.62 -0.32
CA LYS A 82 -15.10 16.83 0.50
C LYS A 82 -15.93 17.89 -0.19
N GLU A 83 -15.69 18.10 -1.46
CA GLU A 83 -16.43 19.09 -2.23
C GLU A 83 -17.89 18.72 -2.33
N THR A 84 -18.15 17.47 -2.67
CA THR A 84 -19.52 17.00 -2.86
C THR A 84 -20.33 17.06 -1.56
N GLU A 85 -19.70 16.78 -0.43
CA GLU A 85 -20.40 16.71 0.84
C GLU A 85 -20.27 17.98 1.68
N GLY A 86 -19.62 18.99 1.13
CA GLY A 86 -19.53 20.27 1.80
C GLY A 86 -18.63 20.29 3.03
N VAL A 87 -17.64 19.43 3.07
CA VAL A 87 -16.70 19.40 4.17
C VAL A 87 -15.59 20.39 3.88
N SER A 88 -15.59 21.50 4.59
CA SER A 88 -14.71 22.63 4.28
C SER A 88 -13.96 23.09 5.51
N GLU A 89 -13.00 23.98 5.30
CA GLU A 89 -12.28 24.60 6.40
C GLU A 89 -13.23 25.41 7.28
N GLN A 90 -14.26 25.97 6.69
CA GLN A 90 -15.26 26.69 7.47
C GLN A 90 -15.96 25.76 8.44
N LEU A 91 -16.33 24.56 8.01
CA LEU A 91 -16.92 23.57 8.90
C LEU A 91 -15.95 23.21 10.03
N LYS A 92 -14.67 23.09 9.71
CA LYS A 92 -13.66 22.78 10.70
C LYS A 92 -13.61 23.84 11.79
N GLU A 93 -13.73 25.10 11.41
CA GLU A 93 -13.72 26.21 12.37
C GLU A 93 -15.00 26.26 13.19
N GLU A 94 -16.13 26.00 12.56
CA GLU A 94 -17.42 26.13 13.23
C GLU A 94 -17.77 24.93 14.08
N ASN A 95 -17.37 23.72 13.63
CA ASN A 95 -17.68 22.50 14.35
C ASN A 95 -16.62 21.48 14.08
N GLN A 96 -15.55 21.53 14.87
CA GLN A 96 -14.40 20.69 14.64
C GLN A 96 -14.72 19.19 14.78
N MET A 97 -15.57 18.85 15.74
CA MET A 97 -15.92 17.44 15.95
C MET A 97 -16.66 16.87 14.73
N GLU A 98 -17.58 17.65 14.20
CA GLU A 98 -18.30 17.23 13.00
C GLU A 98 -17.36 17.09 11.81
N TRP A 99 -16.42 18.03 11.69
CA TRP A 99 -15.43 18.01 10.62
C TRP A 99 -14.58 16.73 10.70
N VAL A 100 -14.09 16.41 11.90
CA VAL A 100 -13.27 15.22 12.10
C VAL A 100 -14.06 13.96 11.75
N PHE A 101 -15.31 13.90 12.22
CA PHE A 101 -16.15 12.74 11.95
C PHE A 101 -16.37 12.54 10.45
N ARG A 102 -16.69 13.62 9.76
CA ARG A 102 -16.93 13.54 8.31
C ARG A 102 -15.67 13.20 7.54
N MET A 103 -14.53 13.78 7.94
CA MET A 103 -13.27 13.48 7.29
C MET A 103 -12.88 12.01 7.45
N LYS A 104 -13.06 11.47 8.64
CA LYS A 104 -12.75 10.06 8.85
C LYS A 104 -13.63 9.16 8.00
N ASN A 105 -14.90 9.53 7.87
CA ASN A 105 -15.81 8.76 7.03
C ASN A 105 -15.39 8.81 5.56
N ILE A 106 -15.04 10.01 5.09
CA ILE A 106 -14.58 10.19 3.71
C ILE A 106 -13.31 9.38 3.46
N GLU A 107 -12.36 9.48 4.37
CA GLU A 107 -11.10 8.75 4.19
C GLU A 107 -11.32 7.25 4.18
N ALA A 108 -12.22 6.75 5.02
CA ALA A 108 -12.51 5.32 5.05
C ALA A 108 -13.10 4.85 3.72
N ARG A 109 -14.05 5.62 3.18
CA ARG A 109 -14.67 5.28 1.90
C ARG A 109 -13.68 5.34 0.75
N ALA A 110 -12.85 6.38 0.75
CA ALA A 110 -11.84 6.53 -0.30
C ALA A 110 -10.83 5.38 -0.24
N ARG A 111 -10.42 5.01 0.96
CA ARG A 111 -9.48 3.90 1.14
C ARG A 111 -10.08 2.60 0.62
N GLU A 112 -11.34 2.38 0.89
CA GLU A 112 -12.00 1.16 0.41
C GLU A 112 -12.04 1.12 -1.11
N ILE A 113 -12.34 2.24 -1.75
CA ILE A 113 -12.38 2.31 -3.21
C ILE A 113 -11.00 2.04 -3.80
N VAL A 114 -9.97 2.68 -3.26
CA VAL A 114 -8.61 2.45 -3.74
C VAL A 114 -8.22 1.00 -3.58
N THR A 115 -8.51 0.42 -2.43
CA THR A 115 -8.17 -0.97 -2.16
C THR A 115 -8.84 -1.91 -3.15
N THR A 116 -10.13 -1.70 -3.39
CA THR A 116 -10.90 -2.56 -4.27
C THR A 116 -10.49 -2.39 -5.72
N ASP A 117 -10.32 -1.15 -6.16
CA ASP A 117 -10.15 -0.85 -7.58
C ASP A 117 -8.71 -0.99 -8.05
N LEU A 118 -7.75 -0.83 -7.16
CA LEU A 118 -6.35 -0.78 -7.56
C LEU A 118 -5.51 -1.87 -6.92
N ILE A 119 -5.73 -2.13 -5.64
CA ILE A 119 -4.85 -3.03 -4.90
C ILE A 119 -5.21 -4.50 -5.16
N TYR A 120 -6.48 -4.81 -5.14
CA TYR A 120 -6.96 -6.18 -5.28
C TYR A 120 -7.44 -6.47 -6.69
N THR A 121 -6.66 -6.09 -7.66
CA THR A 121 -6.93 -6.41 -9.04
C THR A 121 -5.88 -7.37 -9.58
#